data_2768a3610cf99cc89a4ebd1540ac7cca
#
_entry.id   2768a3610cf99cc89a4ebd1540ac7cca
#
_cell.length_a   1.000
_cell.length_b   1.000
_cell.length_c   1.000
_cell.angle_alpha   90.00
_cell.angle_beta   90.00
_cell.angle_gamma   90.00
#
_symmetry.space_group_name_H-M   'P 1'
#
loop_
_entity.id
_entity.type
_entity.pdbx_description
1 polymer ?
#
loop_
_entity_poly.entity_id
_entity_poly.type
_entity_poly.pdbx_seq_one_letter_code
_entity_poly.pdbx_strand_id
1 'polypeptide(L)'
;MATDPTPVEQVAERNLFVRTLADLPEVLRRLWQEYRRQGPLAATQYLVDHFTRLITGAPPKHFSRVTPDLHVGGQYTAKGWPLLQERGITAVVNLRDEFDDAQAGIAPPAYLYLPTVDNTPPSVIDLCRGILFIENEIASGGRVYVHCMLGVGRSVTLVAAYLVHQGLTPSEAWWTIRKARPFIQPTLGQVALIEEFAEQMPDCAQMVSA
;
A
#
# COMPACT_ATOMS: atom_id res chain seq x y z
N MET A 1 30.63 0.10 10.49
CA MET A 1 30.30 0.88 11.69
C MET A 1 28.92 1.44 11.44
N ALA A 2 27.89 0.95 12.15
CA ALA A 2 26.56 1.56 12.08
C ALA A 2 26.66 2.91 12.82
N THR A 3 26.31 4.01 12.15
CA THR A 3 26.22 5.32 12.76
C THR A 3 25.02 5.33 13.70
N ASP A 4 25.17 5.83 14.91
CA ASP A 4 24.04 6.03 15.83
C ASP A 4 22.99 6.93 15.16
N PRO A 5 21.70 6.59 15.31
CA PRO A 5 20.62 7.34 14.67
C PRO A 5 20.60 8.79 15.20
N THR A 6 20.36 9.72 14.28
CA THR A 6 20.25 11.15 14.64
C THR A 6 19.06 11.42 15.58
N PRO A 7 19.07 12.51 16.34
CA PRO A 7 17.94 12.86 17.21
C PRO A 7 16.58 12.96 16.49
N VAL A 8 16.58 13.33 15.21
CA VAL A 8 15.37 13.39 14.37
C VAL A 8 14.89 11.97 14.04
N GLU A 9 15.80 11.06 13.72
CA GLU A 9 15.46 9.64 13.48
C GLU A 9 14.92 8.96 14.74
N GLN A 10 15.52 9.25 15.91
CA GLN A 10 15.04 8.73 17.20
C GLN A 10 13.63 9.25 17.55
N VAL A 11 13.32 10.50 17.24
CA VAL A 11 11.98 11.08 17.44
C VAL A 11 10.98 10.47 16.45
N ALA A 12 11.36 10.28 15.19
CA ALA A 12 10.53 9.63 14.18
C ALA A 12 10.24 8.16 14.54
N GLU A 13 11.26 7.41 14.98
CA GLU A 13 11.09 6.02 15.43
C GLU A 13 10.22 5.91 16.69
N ARG A 14 10.42 6.80 17.66
CA ARG A 14 9.61 6.84 18.89
C ARG A 14 8.15 7.18 18.59
N ASN A 15 7.89 8.13 17.69
CA ASN A 15 6.54 8.47 17.27
C ASN A 15 5.89 7.33 16.49
N LEU A 16 6.66 6.60 15.69
CA LEU A 16 6.19 5.43 14.96
C LEU A 16 5.86 4.28 15.92
N PHE A 17 6.70 4.02 16.93
CA PHE A 17 6.46 2.98 17.95
C PHE A 17 5.21 3.27 18.78
N VAL A 18 5.03 4.52 19.24
CA VAL A 18 3.83 4.95 19.98
C VAL A 18 2.58 4.82 19.11
N ARG A 19 2.65 5.19 17.81
CA ARG A 19 1.55 5.00 16.86
C ARG A 19 1.27 3.52 16.60
N THR A 20 2.31 2.67 16.48
CA THR A 20 2.14 1.22 16.31
C THR A 20 1.40 0.59 17.49
N LEU A 21 1.64 1.06 18.73
CA LEU A 21 0.88 0.62 19.90
C LEU A 21 -0.55 1.14 19.88
N ALA A 22 -0.78 2.36 19.43
CA ALA A 22 -2.14 2.90 19.25
C ALA A 22 -2.93 2.13 18.18
N ASP A 23 -2.25 1.56 17.18
CA ASP A 23 -2.84 0.77 16.10
C ASP A 23 -3.10 -0.71 16.49
N LEU A 24 -2.61 -1.16 17.67
CA LEU A 24 -2.74 -2.54 18.12
C LEU A 24 -4.20 -3.06 18.16
N PRO A 25 -5.19 -2.28 18.63
CA PRO A 25 -6.58 -2.72 18.59
C PRO A 25 -7.07 -3.00 17.17
N GLU A 26 -6.67 -2.17 16.21
CA GLU A 26 -7.04 -2.35 14.80
C GLU A 26 -6.35 -3.59 14.19
N VAL A 27 -5.09 -3.82 14.51
CA VAL A 27 -4.35 -5.02 14.09
C VAL A 27 -5.02 -6.29 14.63
N LEU A 28 -5.40 -6.31 15.92
CA LEU A 28 -6.09 -7.45 16.54
C LEU A 28 -7.48 -7.65 15.95
N ARG A 29 -8.23 -6.57 15.71
CA ARG A 29 -9.56 -6.63 15.09
C ARG A 29 -9.44 -7.23 13.67
N ARG A 30 -8.49 -6.79 12.86
CA ARG A 30 -8.26 -7.32 11.50
C ARG A 30 -7.78 -8.75 11.52
N LEU A 31 -6.88 -9.11 12.45
CA LEU A 31 -6.44 -10.49 12.66
C LEU A 31 -7.62 -11.43 12.93
N TRP A 32 -8.52 -11.02 13.83
CA TRP A 32 -9.72 -11.79 14.16
C TRP A 32 -10.67 -11.91 12.95
N GLN A 33 -10.86 -10.84 12.20
CA GLN A 33 -11.66 -10.86 10.97
C GLN A 33 -11.04 -11.79 9.92
N GLU A 34 -9.71 -11.76 9.77
CA GLU A 34 -8.99 -12.64 8.85
C GLU A 34 -9.13 -14.10 9.22
N TYR A 35 -8.92 -14.40 10.50
CA TYR A 35 -9.12 -15.75 11.02
C TYR A 35 -10.53 -16.28 10.74
N ARG A 36 -11.55 -15.45 10.94
CA ARG A 36 -12.95 -15.84 10.71
C ARG A 36 -13.34 -15.97 9.24
N ARG A 37 -12.74 -15.17 8.36
CA ARG A 37 -13.09 -15.12 6.93
C ARG A 37 -12.28 -16.06 6.06
N GLN A 38 -10.99 -16.17 6.29
CA GLN A 38 -10.04 -16.87 5.43
C GLN A 38 -9.28 -17.99 6.17
N GLY A 39 -9.51 -18.13 7.47
CA GLY A 39 -8.96 -19.19 8.29
C GLY A 39 -7.57 -18.89 8.87
N PRO A 40 -6.97 -19.86 9.58
CA PRO A 40 -5.76 -19.65 10.36
C PRO A 40 -4.52 -19.33 9.50
N LEU A 41 -4.46 -19.82 8.27
CA LEU A 41 -3.30 -19.61 7.39
C LEU A 41 -3.17 -18.12 7.02
N ALA A 42 -4.24 -17.49 6.55
CA ALA A 42 -4.24 -16.08 6.20
C ALA A 42 -3.97 -15.18 7.41
N ALA A 43 -4.54 -15.54 8.57
CA ALA A 43 -4.26 -14.84 9.83
C ALA A 43 -2.77 -14.93 10.21
N THR A 44 -2.13 -16.10 10.05
CA THR A 44 -0.70 -16.28 10.30
C THR A 44 0.14 -15.43 9.32
N GLN A 45 -0.21 -15.42 8.04
CA GLN A 45 0.49 -14.62 7.02
C GLN A 45 0.38 -13.12 7.29
N TYR A 46 -0.79 -12.66 7.74
CA TYR A 46 -0.99 -11.28 8.19
C TYR A 46 -0.07 -10.93 9.38
N LEU A 47 0.04 -11.80 10.37
CA LEU A 47 0.95 -11.62 11.50
C LEU A 47 2.41 -11.59 11.04
N VAL A 48 2.82 -12.50 10.17
CA VAL A 48 4.19 -12.51 9.61
C VAL A 48 4.49 -11.20 8.90
N ASP A 49 3.58 -10.67 8.07
CA ASP A 49 3.73 -9.37 7.43
C ASP A 49 3.89 -8.25 8.45
N HIS A 50 3.00 -8.21 9.45
CA HIS A 50 3.01 -7.17 10.47
C HIS A 50 4.29 -7.18 11.31
N PHE A 51 4.70 -8.34 11.83
CA PHE A 51 5.92 -8.46 12.63
C PHE A 51 7.19 -8.22 11.81
N THR A 52 7.23 -8.68 10.55
CA THR A 52 8.36 -8.39 9.67
C THR A 52 8.51 -6.87 9.48
N ARG A 53 7.42 -6.15 9.20
CA ARG A 53 7.45 -4.69 9.09
C ARG A 53 7.89 -4.00 10.38
N LEU A 54 7.41 -4.49 11.53
CA LEU A 54 7.80 -3.94 12.84
C LEU A 54 9.32 -4.10 13.09
N ILE A 55 9.90 -5.25 12.74
CA ILE A 55 11.31 -5.56 12.98
C ILE A 55 12.22 -4.92 11.94
N THR A 56 11.85 -5.04 10.66
CA THR A 56 12.73 -4.65 9.54
C THR A 56 12.41 -3.28 8.95
N GLY A 57 11.24 -2.73 9.25
CA GLY A 57 10.73 -1.50 8.67
C GLY A 57 10.11 -1.67 7.27
N ALA A 58 10.09 -2.88 6.71
CA ALA A 58 9.52 -3.15 5.37
C ALA A 58 8.73 -4.47 5.36
N PRO A 59 7.70 -4.63 4.50
CA PRO A 59 6.97 -5.89 4.39
C PRO A 59 7.85 -7.00 3.78
N PRO A 60 7.51 -8.28 4.01
CA PRO A 60 8.17 -9.39 3.32
C PRO A 60 8.00 -9.25 1.78
N LYS A 61 9.05 -9.56 1.02
CA LYS A 61 9.03 -9.46 -0.45
C LYS A 61 7.92 -10.31 -1.08
N HIS A 62 7.72 -11.52 -0.58
CA HIS A 62 6.74 -12.48 -1.11
C HIS A 62 5.28 -12.11 -0.82
N PHE A 63 5.02 -11.16 0.11
CA PHE A 63 3.66 -10.65 0.38
C PHE A 63 3.44 -9.25 -0.21
N SER A 64 4.30 -8.76 -1.06
CA SER A 64 4.17 -7.40 -1.62
C SER A 64 4.19 -7.33 -3.13
N ARG A 65 4.82 -8.27 -3.84
CA ARG A 65 5.02 -8.18 -5.28
C ARG A 65 3.79 -8.66 -6.06
N VAL A 66 3.02 -7.74 -6.62
CA VAL A 66 1.82 -8.01 -7.43
C VAL A 66 2.20 -8.29 -8.88
N THR A 67 3.04 -7.44 -9.47
CA THR A 67 3.66 -7.65 -10.78
C THR A 67 5.19 -7.52 -10.66
N PRO A 68 5.99 -7.73 -11.71
CA PRO A 68 7.43 -7.47 -11.65
C PRO A 68 7.79 -6.08 -11.14
N ASP A 69 6.98 -5.06 -11.46
CA ASP A 69 7.30 -3.65 -11.24
C ASP A 69 6.31 -2.94 -10.31
N LEU A 70 5.25 -3.63 -9.86
CA LEU A 70 4.26 -3.09 -8.93
C LEU A 70 4.21 -3.90 -7.63
N HIS A 71 4.37 -3.21 -6.53
CA HIS A 71 4.34 -3.76 -5.18
C HIS A 71 3.27 -3.09 -4.33
N VAL A 72 2.66 -3.82 -3.41
CA VAL A 72 1.66 -3.31 -2.47
C VAL A 72 1.96 -3.76 -1.05
N GLY A 73 1.69 -2.91 -0.07
CA GLY A 73 1.90 -3.31 1.33
C GLY A 73 1.44 -2.28 2.35
N GLY A 74 1.90 -2.48 3.58
CA GLY A 74 1.67 -1.55 4.68
C GLY A 74 2.79 -0.53 4.81
N GLN A 75 2.65 0.40 5.76
CA GLN A 75 3.62 1.44 6.05
C GLN A 75 5.04 0.86 6.20
N TYR A 76 5.99 1.46 5.52
CA TYR A 76 7.43 1.26 5.73
C TYR A 76 7.99 2.35 6.66
N THR A 77 9.23 2.17 7.10
CA THR A 77 9.95 3.14 7.92
C THR A 77 11.25 3.57 7.25
N ALA A 78 11.92 4.59 7.76
CA ALA A 78 13.25 4.99 7.29
C ALA A 78 14.23 3.79 7.27
N LYS A 79 14.19 2.94 8.30
CA LYS A 79 14.99 1.70 8.38
C LYS A 79 14.66 0.70 7.26
N GLY A 80 13.39 0.65 6.83
CA GLY A 80 12.91 -0.29 5.81
C GLY A 80 13.12 0.20 4.38
N TRP A 81 13.36 1.49 4.17
CA TRP A 81 13.55 2.05 2.83
C TRP A 81 14.72 1.39 2.06
N PRO A 82 15.92 1.19 2.62
CA PRO A 82 16.99 0.47 1.93
C PRO A 82 16.58 -0.92 1.45
N LEU A 83 15.78 -1.66 2.23
CA LEU A 83 15.28 -2.97 1.83
C LEU A 83 14.29 -2.91 0.66
N LEU A 84 13.52 -1.83 0.53
CA LEU A 84 12.67 -1.59 -0.63
C LEU A 84 13.53 -1.24 -1.86
N GLN A 85 14.56 -0.41 -1.69
CA GLN A 85 15.52 -0.07 -2.76
C GLN A 85 16.28 -1.31 -3.30
N GLU A 86 16.69 -2.23 -2.43
CA GLU A 86 17.30 -3.51 -2.83
C GLU A 86 16.37 -4.37 -3.69
N ARG A 87 15.05 -4.17 -3.58
CA ARG A 87 14.04 -4.82 -4.44
C ARG A 87 13.82 -4.08 -5.74
N GLY A 88 14.52 -2.96 -5.94
CA GLY A 88 14.42 -2.08 -7.08
C GLY A 88 13.28 -1.07 -7.00
N ILE A 89 12.63 -0.87 -5.83
CA ILE A 89 11.61 0.17 -5.65
C ILE A 89 12.26 1.54 -5.77
N THR A 90 11.72 2.36 -6.66
CA THR A 90 12.18 3.73 -6.95
C THR A 90 11.13 4.78 -6.59
N ALA A 91 9.86 4.39 -6.56
CA ALA A 91 8.73 5.29 -6.35
C ALA A 91 7.75 4.74 -5.32
N VAL A 92 7.06 5.65 -4.63
CA VAL A 92 6.08 5.31 -3.59
C VAL A 92 4.78 6.08 -3.79
N VAL A 93 3.65 5.39 -3.62
CA VAL A 93 2.32 6.00 -3.49
C VAL A 93 1.79 5.73 -2.09
N ASN A 94 1.50 6.80 -1.35
CA ASN A 94 0.95 6.75 0.00
C ASN A 94 -0.54 7.13 0.00
N LEU A 95 -1.40 6.22 0.48
CA LEU A 95 -2.85 6.47 0.61
C LEU A 95 -3.30 6.75 2.05
N ARG A 96 -2.41 7.06 2.96
CA ARG A 96 -2.78 7.40 4.35
C ARG A 96 -3.16 8.87 4.45
N ASP A 97 -4.35 9.19 4.98
CA ASP A 97 -4.69 10.57 5.36
C ASP A 97 -4.06 10.98 6.71
N GLU A 98 -3.81 9.99 7.55
CA GLU A 98 -3.28 10.15 8.91
C GLU A 98 -1.75 10.25 8.98
N PHE A 99 -1.03 10.06 7.87
CA PHE A 99 0.44 10.09 7.86
C PHE A 99 1.01 10.34 6.47
N ASP A 100 1.75 11.44 6.32
CA ASP A 100 2.46 11.79 5.08
C ASP A 100 3.95 11.46 5.23
N ASP A 101 4.45 10.58 4.34
CA ASP A 101 5.84 10.16 4.33
C ASP A 101 6.81 11.32 4.04
N ALA A 102 6.38 12.32 3.25
CA ALA A 102 7.20 13.50 2.96
C ALA A 102 7.36 14.38 4.21
N GLN A 103 6.28 14.61 4.95
CA GLN A 103 6.35 15.35 6.22
C GLN A 103 7.16 14.59 7.27
N ALA A 104 7.16 13.25 7.21
CA ALA A 104 7.95 12.41 8.09
C ALA A 104 9.43 12.27 7.66
N GLY A 105 9.82 12.83 6.51
CA GLY A 105 11.18 12.77 5.99
C GLY A 105 11.62 11.39 5.48
N ILE A 106 10.66 10.52 5.12
CA ILE A 106 10.94 9.15 4.66
C ILE A 106 10.52 8.90 3.21
N ALA A 107 9.89 9.88 2.55
CA ALA A 107 9.48 9.76 1.16
C ALA A 107 10.70 9.73 0.21
N PRO A 108 10.70 8.88 -0.84
CA PRO A 108 11.69 8.94 -1.90
C PRO A 108 11.46 10.16 -2.81
N PRO A 109 12.42 10.50 -3.72
CA PRO A 109 12.24 11.58 -4.68
C PRO A 109 11.00 11.42 -5.57
N ALA A 110 10.68 10.20 -6.03
CA ALA A 110 9.45 9.88 -6.73
C ALA A 110 8.38 9.44 -5.73
N TYR A 111 7.54 10.39 -5.34
CA TYR A 111 6.51 10.21 -4.30
C TYR A 111 5.19 10.83 -4.71
N LEU A 112 4.10 10.10 -4.53
CA LEU A 112 2.73 10.60 -4.70
C LEU A 112 1.93 10.39 -3.41
N TYR A 113 1.33 11.47 -2.91
CA TYR A 113 0.45 11.47 -1.75
C TYR A 113 -1.02 11.57 -2.18
N LEU A 114 -1.82 10.56 -1.84
CA LEU A 114 -3.25 10.45 -2.14
C LEU A 114 -4.02 10.19 -0.84
N PRO A 115 -4.20 11.20 0.03
CA PRO A 115 -4.80 11.02 1.34
C PRO A 115 -6.22 10.47 1.24
N THR A 116 -6.44 9.30 1.79
CA THR A 116 -7.72 8.59 1.80
C THR A 116 -8.04 8.16 3.22
N VAL A 117 -9.21 8.51 3.72
CA VAL A 117 -9.69 8.14 5.07
C VAL A 117 -9.73 6.62 5.20
N ASP A 118 -9.29 6.08 6.34
CA ASP A 118 -9.24 4.63 6.50
C ASP A 118 -10.64 4.00 6.38
N ASN A 119 -10.67 2.81 5.79
CA ASN A 119 -11.90 2.05 5.49
C ASN A 119 -12.85 2.71 4.48
N THR A 120 -12.50 3.84 3.87
CA THR A 120 -13.25 4.43 2.74
C THR A 120 -12.58 4.11 1.40
N PRO A 121 -13.34 4.18 0.28
CA PRO A 121 -12.74 4.13 -1.05
C PRO A 121 -11.97 5.44 -1.35
N PRO A 122 -10.86 5.40 -2.11
CA PRO A 122 -10.27 6.58 -2.73
C PRO A 122 -11.26 7.25 -3.69
N SER A 123 -11.08 8.54 -3.98
CA SER A 123 -11.84 9.19 -5.06
C SER A 123 -11.43 8.65 -6.44
N VAL A 124 -12.34 8.70 -7.43
CA VAL A 124 -12.01 8.29 -8.81
C VAL A 124 -10.86 9.12 -9.39
N ILE A 125 -10.81 10.42 -9.08
CA ILE A 125 -9.71 11.28 -9.53
C ILE A 125 -8.37 10.87 -8.88
N ASP A 126 -8.35 10.45 -7.62
CA ASP A 126 -7.14 9.96 -6.98
C ASP A 126 -6.73 8.58 -7.50
N LEU A 127 -7.69 7.72 -7.85
CA LEU A 127 -7.38 6.48 -8.58
C LEU A 127 -6.70 6.81 -9.91
N CYS A 128 -7.23 7.75 -10.69
CA CYS A 128 -6.64 8.16 -11.96
C CYS A 128 -5.25 8.78 -11.78
N ARG A 129 -5.05 9.66 -10.79
CA ARG A 129 -3.72 10.21 -10.46
C ARG A 129 -2.72 9.13 -10.10
N GLY A 130 -3.15 8.16 -9.28
CA GLY A 130 -2.33 7.02 -8.89
C GLY A 130 -1.99 6.10 -10.07
N ILE A 131 -2.94 5.82 -10.95
CA ILE A 131 -2.75 5.01 -12.17
C ILE A 131 -1.70 5.67 -13.08
N LEU A 132 -1.88 6.94 -13.42
CA LEU A 132 -0.95 7.67 -14.30
C LEU A 132 0.45 7.76 -13.70
N PHE A 133 0.56 7.96 -12.38
CA PHE A 133 1.85 7.95 -11.69
C PHE A 133 2.53 6.59 -11.80
N ILE A 134 1.80 5.50 -11.54
CA ILE A 134 2.32 4.13 -11.63
C ILE A 134 2.80 3.84 -13.06
N GLU A 135 2.00 4.19 -14.07
CA GLU A 135 2.35 4.00 -15.49
C GLU A 135 3.62 4.74 -15.88
N ASN A 136 3.72 6.03 -15.53
CA ASN A 136 4.88 6.85 -15.85
C ASN A 136 6.16 6.33 -15.20
N GLU A 137 6.10 5.93 -13.94
CA GLU A 137 7.25 5.37 -13.23
C GLU A 137 7.70 4.03 -13.82
N ILE A 138 6.76 3.14 -14.13
CA ILE A 138 7.07 1.83 -14.75
C ILE A 138 7.59 2.03 -16.18
N ALA A 139 7.00 2.92 -16.98
CA ALA A 139 7.46 3.23 -18.33
C ALA A 139 8.89 3.82 -18.33
N SER A 140 9.27 4.49 -17.25
CA SER A 140 10.62 5.01 -17.03
C SER A 140 11.61 3.97 -16.50
N GLY A 141 11.19 2.69 -16.37
CA GLY A 141 12.01 1.59 -15.87
C GLY A 141 12.08 1.49 -14.34
N GLY A 142 11.25 2.25 -13.63
CA GLY A 142 11.13 2.21 -12.17
C GLY A 142 10.22 1.09 -11.67
N ARG A 143 10.18 0.94 -10.33
CA ARG A 143 9.25 0.07 -9.63
C ARG A 143 8.53 0.82 -8.55
N VAL A 144 7.22 0.60 -8.45
CA VAL A 144 6.35 1.36 -7.56
C VAL A 144 5.93 0.52 -6.36
N TYR A 145 6.00 1.12 -5.18
CA TYR A 145 5.42 0.59 -3.95
C TYR A 145 4.21 1.41 -3.52
N VAL A 146 3.03 0.78 -3.53
CA VAL A 146 1.77 1.40 -3.11
C VAL A 146 1.45 0.96 -1.69
N HIS A 147 1.25 1.91 -0.78
CA HIS A 147 0.95 1.55 0.60
C HIS A 147 -0.16 2.39 1.23
N CYS A 148 -0.71 1.84 2.29
CA CYS A 148 -1.46 2.53 3.33
C CYS A 148 -0.93 2.09 4.70
N MET A 149 -1.73 2.09 5.77
CA MET A 149 -1.25 1.66 7.09
C MET A 149 -0.91 0.16 7.13
N LEU A 150 -1.85 -0.71 6.77
CA LEU A 150 -1.70 -2.17 6.85
C LEU A 150 -1.55 -2.86 5.48
N GLY A 151 -1.82 -2.14 4.41
CA GLY A 151 -1.72 -2.69 3.06
C GLY A 151 -2.82 -3.71 2.71
N VAL A 152 -4.03 -3.55 3.25
CA VAL A 152 -5.12 -4.53 3.08
C VAL A 152 -6.40 -3.94 2.49
N GLY A 153 -6.57 -2.60 2.50
CA GLY A 153 -7.76 -1.89 2.00
C GLY A 153 -7.39 -0.84 0.95
N ARG A 154 -7.12 0.40 1.38
CA ARG A 154 -6.89 1.57 0.50
C ARG A 154 -5.86 1.31 -0.61
N SER A 155 -4.67 0.82 -0.27
CA SER A 155 -3.59 0.57 -1.23
C SER A 155 -3.93 -0.54 -2.23
N VAL A 156 -4.59 -1.61 -1.79
CA VAL A 156 -5.00 -2.69 -2.70
C VAL A 156 -6.13 -2.24 -3.63
N THR A 157 -6.93 -1.25 -3.23
CA THR A 157 -7.97 -0.66 -4.08
C THR A 157 -7.35 0.12 -5.24
N LEU A 158 -6.33 0.96 -4.99
CA LEU A 158 -5.61 1.62 -6.08
C LEU A 158 -4.93 0.61 -7.01
N VAL A 159 -4.30 -0.42 -6.45
CA VAL A 159 -3.66 -1.47 -7.27
C VAL A 159 -4.71 -2.24 -8.10
N ALA A 160 -5.91 -2.49 -7.55
CA ALA A 160 -7.00 -3.11 -8.32
C ALA A 160 -7.46 -2.22 -9.47
N ALA A 161 -7.64 -0.91 -9.22
CA ALA A 161 -7.97 0.06 -10.27
C ALA A 161 -6.92 0.09 -11.39
N TYR A 162 -5.62 0.10 -11.01
CA TYR A 162 -4.53 0.02 -11.99
C TYR A 162 -4.61 -1.25 -12.85
N LEU A 163 -4.80 -2.42 -12.24
CA LEU A 163 -4.90 -3.69 -12.97
C LEU A 163 -6.13 -3.72 -13.88
N VAL A 164 -7.27 -3.15 -13.45
CA VAL A 164 -8.46 -3.00 -14.29
C VAL A 164 -8.17 -2.06 -15.47
N HIS A 165 -7.50 -0.93 -15.22
CA HIS A 165 -7.07 -0.03 -16.29
C HIS A 165 -6.13 -0.70 -17.31
N GLN A 166 -5.34 -1.69 -16.86
CA GLN A 166 -4.50 -2.53 -17.72
C GLN A 166 -5.29 -3.66 -18.44
N GLY A 167 -6.61 -3.69 -18.34
CA GLY A 167 -7.50 -4.60 -19.06
C GLY A 167 -7.91 -5.87 -18.31
N LEU A 168 -7.61 -6.01 -17.02
CA LEU A 168 -8.13 -7.10 -16.20
C LEU A 168 -9.59 -6.80 -15.79
N THR A 169 -10.39 -7.84 -15.64
CA THR A 169 -11.68 -7.70 -14.95
C THR A 169 -11.45 -7.43 -13.44
N PRO A 170 -12.41 -6.83 -12.74
CA PRO A 170 -12.34 -6.66 -11.27
C PRO A 170 -11.99 -7.95 -10.53
N SER A 171 -12.62 -9.05 -10.90
CA SER A 171 -12.35 -10.37 -10.28
C SER A 171 -10.91 -10.84 -10.48
N GLU A 172 -10.37 -10.69 -11.69
CA GLU A 172 -8.97 -11.04 -12.00
C GLU A 172 -7.99 -10.12 -11.27
N ALA A 173 -8.29 -8.81 -11.15
CA ALA A 173 -7.49 -7.87 -10.40
C ALA A 173 -7.40 -8.26 -8.93
N TRP A 174 -8.54 -8.51 -8.28
CA TRP A 174 -8.57 -8.97 -6.88
C TRP A 174 -7.86 -10.31 -6.68
N TRP A 175 -8.03 -11.25 -7.60
CA TRP A 175 -7.35 -12.54 -7.54
C TRP A 175 -5.83 -12.39 -7.67
N THR A 176 -5.35 -11.55 -8.60
CA THR A 176 -3.93 -11.27 -8.80
C THR A 176 -3.31 -10.67 -7.53
N ILE A 177 -3.99 -9.72 -6.89
CA ILE A 177 -3.53 -9.14 -5.62
C ILE A 177 -3.52 -10.18 -4.51
N ARG A 178 -4.57 -11.02 -4.39
CA ARG A 178 -4.65 -12.08 -3.37
C ARG A 178 -3.56 -13.14 -3.52
N LYS A 179 -3.11 -13.45 -4.72
CA LYS A 179 -1.96 -14.34 -4.91
C LYS A 179 -0.69 -13.79 -4.26
N ALA A 180 -0.45 -12.50 -4.40
CA ALA A 180 0.71 -11.83 -3.80
C ALA A 180 0.49 -11.56 -2.29
N ARG A 181 -0.75 -11.22 -1.90
CA ARG A 181 -1.10 -10.79 -0.55
C ARG A 181 -2.43 -11.42 -0.11
N PRO A 182 -2.41 -12.68 0.39
CA PRO A 182 -3.63 -13.46 0.62
C PRO A 182 -4.62 -12.84 1.62
N PHE A 183 -4.14 -12.03 2.55
CA PHE A 183 -4.88 -11.44 3.67
C PHE A 183 -5.42 -10.03 3.38
N ILE A 184 -5.71 -9.67 2.13
CA ILE A 184 -6.35 -8.38 1.81
C ILE A 184 -7.81 -8.34 2.29
N GLN A 185 -8.25 -7.18 2.77
CA GLN A 185 -9.58 -6.94 3.33
C GLN A 185 -10.19 -5.63 2.80
N PRO A 186 -10.43 -5.51 1.48
CA PRO A 186 -11.13 -4.34 0.97
C PRO A 186 -12.54 -4.29 1.55
N THR A 187 -13.04 -3.09 1.85
CA THR A 187 -14.42 -2.88 2.28
C THR A 187 -15.38 -3.07 1.11
N LEU A 188 -16.67 -3.25 1.40
CA LEU A 188 -17.69 -3.34 0.34
C LEU A 188 -17.69 -2.10 -0.57
N GLY A 189 -17.51 -0.90 0.01
CA GLY A 189 -17.41 0.33 -0.78
C GLY A 189 -16.16 0.36 -1.68
N GLN A 190 -15.04 -0.17 -1.22
CA GLN A 190 -13.82 -0.29 -2.03
C GLN A 190 -14.00 -1.29 -3.18
N VAL A 191 -14.69 -2.40 -2.94
CA VAL A 191 -15.01 -3.38 -3.99
C VAL A 191 -15.98 -2.78 -5.00
N ALA A 192 -17.07 -2.15 -4.55
CA ALA A 192 -18.06 -1.52 -5.41
C ALA A 192 -17.45 -0.42 -6.29
N LEU A 193 -16.52 0.38 -5.75
CA LEU A 193 -15.80 1.39 -6.54
C LEU A 193 -15.03 0.76 -7.71
N ILE A 194 -14.41 -0.40 -7.53
CA ILE A 194 -13.65 -1.05 -8.61
C ILE A 194 -14.58 -1.65 -9.68
N GLU A 195 -15.74 -2.15 -9.29
CA GLU A 195 -16.78 -2.58 -10.26
C GLU A 195 -17.27 -1.37 -11.08
N GLU A 196 -17.62 -0.26 -10.42
CA GLU A 196 -18.04 0.97 -11.09
C GLU A 196 -16.94 1.55 -11.99
N PHE A 197 -15.69 1.55 -11.53
CA PHE A 197 -14.53 2.00 -12.30
C PHE A 197 -14.36 1.17 -13.58
N ALA A 198 -14.56 -0.14 -13.50
CA ALA A 198 -14.49 -1.05 -14.66
C ALA A 198 -15.63 -0.81 -15.67
N GLU A 199 -16.84 -0.49 -15.19
CA GLU A 199 -17.99 -0.18 -16.05
C GLU A 199 -17.82 1.16 -16.78
N GLN A 200 -17.30 2.16 -16.09
CA GLN A 200 -17.15 3.52 -16.63
C GLN A 200 -15.88 3.69 -17.45
N MET A 201 -14.80 2.94 -17.13
CA MET A 201 -13.46 3.06 -17.73
C MET A 201 -13.07 4.51 -18.03
N PRO A 202 -12.93 5.35 -16.99
CA PRO A 202 -12.71 6.78 -17.17
C PRO A 202 -11.39 7.05 -17.92
N ASP A 203 -11.38 8.07 -18.77
CA ASP A 203 -10.14 8.62 -19.34
C ASP A 203 -9.38 9.35 -18.22
N CYS A 204 -8.43 8.65 -17.61
CA CYS A 204 -7.66 9.17 -16.50
C CYS A 204 -6.82 10.40 -16.89
N ALA A 205 -6.31 10.47 -18.11
CA ALA A 205 -5.52 11.62 -18.56
C ALA A 205 -6.40 12.87 -18.66
N GLN A 206 -7.58 12.75 -19.23
CA GLN A 206 -8.54 13.84 -19.32
C GLN A 206 -9.03 14.27 -17.93
N MET A 207 -9.35 13.30 -17.05
CA MET A 207 -9.87 13.58 -15.72
C MET A 207 -8.87 14.33 -14.80
N VAL A 208 -7.58 14.05 -14.95
CA VAL A 208 -6.53 14.69 -14.12
C VAL A 208 -6.10 16.04 -14.68
N SER A 209 -6.31 16.31 -15.98
CA SER A 209 -5.97 17.57 -16.62
C SER A 209 -7.09 18.63 -16.55
N ALA A 210 -8.29 18.26 -16.14
CA ALA A 210 -9.46 19.13 -16.01
C ALA A 210 -9.49 19.84 -14.64
#